data_5faa3d99e885b795e24bfc6be31ce931
#
_entry.id   5faa3d99e885b795e24bfc6be31ce931
#
_cell.length_a   1.000
_cell.length_b   1.000
_cell.length_c   1.000
_cell.angle_alpha   90.00
_cell.angle_beta   90.00
_cell.angle_gamma   90.00
#
_symmetry.space_group_name_H-M   'P 1'
#
loop_
_entity.id
_entity.type
_entity.pdbx_description
1 polymer ?
#
loop_
_entity_poly.entity_id
_entity_poly.type
_entity_poly.pdbx_seq_one_letter_code
_entity_poly.pdbx_strand_id
1 'polypeptide(L)'
;MGSVDVLREITPLSPEDCFLVMQRPKRSFSYPLHVHPEFELNYLENAAGAIRIVGDSVEEMEELDLLLVAGGAKHAYSNHKCLSTDILEITIQFHASLFDSFINKRHFKTIKDMFGKASCGLVFSREMILRIQPELKKLSSDKPDSFHNLLRLIEILKTLSLDEKARKLNAINTVENFSNIDNDRLDTIMLFLHENYQRPVLLSELASLINMSEASLTRFLKKWTGKTFIDNLNDIRIAEAVCRLIDTSDTIAEICS
;
A
#
# COMPACT_ATOMS: atom_id res chain seq x y z
N MET A 1 26.75 -12.47 4.07
CA MET A 1 25.77 -11.38 4.04
C MET A 1 24.43 -12.03 4.31
N GLY A 2 23.81 -11.75 5.46
CA GLY A 2 22.47 -12.27 5.76
C GLY A 2 21.46 -11.70 4.78
N SER A 3 20.59 -12.54 4.24
CA SER A 3 19.45 -12.09 3.43
C SER A 3 18.61 -11.16 4.32
N VAL A 4 18.40 -9.94 3.90
CA VAL A 4 17.43 -9.06 4.55
C VAL A 4 16.05 -9.69 4.24
N ASP A 5 15.37 -10.16 5.28
CA ASP A 5 14.03 -10.71 5.12
C ASP A 5 13.09 -9.57 4.66
N VAL A 6 12.56 -9.69 3.46
CA VAL A 6 11.57 -8.77 2.88
C VAL A 6 10.20 -9.20 3.38
N LEU A 7 9.53 -8.32 4.11
CA LEU A 7 8.17 -8.58 4.57
C LEU A 7 7.19 -8.44 3.40
N ARG A 8 6.30 -9.40 3.22
CA ARG A 8 5.13 -9.17 2.35
C ARG A 8 4.03 -8.52 3.18
N GLU A 9 3.74 -7.26 2.88
CA GLU A 9 2.64 -6.56 3.50
C GLU A 9 1.31 -7.05 2.91
N ILE A 10 0.35 -7.24 3.80
CA ILE A 10 -1.05 -7.44 3.45
C ILE A 10 -1.73 -6.11 3.64
N THR A 11 -2.11 -5.52 2.53
CA THR A 11 -2.86 -4.28 2.57
C THR A 11 -4.30 -4.56 3.03
N PRO A 12 -4.87 -3.72 3.89
CA PRO A 12 -6.26 -3.87 4.29
C PRO A 12 -7.25 -3.34 3.23
N LEU A 13 -6.84 -3.30 1.97
CA LEU A 13 -7.66 -2.92 0.84
C LEU A 13 -8.56 -4.08 0.42
N SER A 14 -9.87 -3.94 0.62
CA SER A 14 -10.86 -4.93 0.19
C SER A 14 -10.92 -5.04 -1.33
N PRO A 15 -11.24 -6.21 -1.91
CA PRO A 15 -11.49 -6.35 -3.34
C PRO A 15 -12.64 -5.47 -3.86
N GLU A 16 -13.54 -5.03 -2.98
CA GLU A 16 -14.67 -4.15 -3.32
C GLU A 16 -14.27 -2.67 -3.31
N ASP A 17 -13.15 -2.32 -2.67
CA ASP A 17 -12.66 -0.96 -2.57
C ASP A 17 -11.83 -0.56 -3.78
N CYS A 18 -12.01 0.66 -4.26
CA CYS A 18 -11.18 1.21 -5.32
C CYS A 18 -9.77 1.56 -4.83
N PHE A 19 -9.66 2.02 -3.59
CA PHE A 19 -8.40 2.46 -2.97
C PHE A 19 -8.57 2.58 -1.45
N LEU A 20 -7.44 2.62 -0.77
CA LEU A 20 -7.34 2.87 0.67
C LEU A 20 -6.47 4.10 0.90
N VAL A 21 -6.88 4.98 1.82
CA VAL A 21 -6.08 6.11 2.29
C VAL A 21 -5.79 5.95 3.76
N MET A 22 -4.53 6.05 4.13
CA MET A 22 -4.10 6.03 5.52
C MET A 22 -3.32 7.31 5.82
N GLN A 23 -3.77 8.08 6.79
CA GLN A 23 -3.02 9.21 7.32
C GLN A 23 -2.46 8.84 8.69
N ARG A 24 -1.16 8.95 8.85
CA ARG A 24 -0.48 8.56 10.09
C ARG A 24 0.50 9.64 10.54
N PRO A 25 0.27 10.27 11.70
CA PRO A 25 1.33 11.03 12.36
C PRO A 25 2.38 10.03 12.85
N LYS A 26 3.65 10.28 12.55
CA LYS A 26 4.77 9.40 12.94
C LYS A 26 5.82 10.18 13.72
N ARG A 27 6.41 9.50 14.70
CA ARG A 27 7.59 10.00 15.40
C ARG A 27 8.89 9.38 14.85
N SER A 28 8.75 8.32 14.07
CA SER A 28 9.88 7.59 13.49
C SER A 28 9.41 6.60 12.44
N PHE A 29 10.30 6.18 11.56
CA PHE A 29 10.08 5.10 10.61
C PHE A 29 10.55 3.78 11.21
N SER A 30 9.64 2.86 11.48
CA SER A 30 9.91 1.55 12.07
C SER A 30 9.41 0.37 11.24
N TYR A 31 8.72 0.67 10.12
CA TYR A 31 8.20 -0.39 9.26
C TYR A 31 9.35 -0.99 8.43
N PRO A 32 9.49 -2.33 8.38
CA PRO A 32 10.59 -2.98 7.69
C PRO A 32 10.51 -2.84 6.17
N LEU A 33 11.58 -3.28 5.48
CA LEU A 33 11.56 -3.42 4.03
C LEU A 33 10.46 -4.42 3.65
N HIS A 34 9.52 -3.98 2.80
CA HIS A 34 8.33 -4.74 2.46
C HIS A 34 7.97 -4.67 0.98
N VAL A 35 7.01 -5.49 0.60
CA VAL A 35 6.45 -5.57 -0.75
C VAL A 35 4.97 -5.94 -0.65
N HIS A 36 4.15 -5.37 -1.52
CA HIS A 36 2.73 -5.68 -1.69
C HIS A 36 2.32 -5.58 -3.17
N PRO A 37 1.16 -6.15 -3.60
CA PRO A 37 0.75 -6.18 -5.01
C PRO A 37 0.14 -4.86 -5.51
N GLU A 38 -0.31 -3.97 -4.65
CA GLU A 38 -0.95 -2.70 -5.00
C GLU A 38 0.06 -1.66 -5.48
N PHE A 39 -0.42 -0.67 -6.22
CA PHE A 39 0.26 0.61 -6.34
C PHE A 39 0.20 1.34 -5.00
N GLU A 40 1.29 2.02 -4.64
CA GLU A 40 1.32 2.89 -3.48
C GLU A 40 1.82 4.28 -3.88
N LEU A 41 1.03 5.29 -3.55
CA LEU A 41 1.43 6.68 -3.57
C LEU A 41 1.63 7.13 -2.12
N ASN A 42 2.88 7.40 -1.75
CA ASN A 42 3.27 7.76 -0.39
C ASN A 42 3.77 9.20 -0.34
N TYR A 43 3.08 10.03 0.45
CA TYR A 43 3.44 11.42 0.73
C TYR A 43 3.98 11.57 2.13
N LEU A 44 5.11 12.25 2.25
CA LEU A 44 5.76 12.56 3.52
C LEU A 44 6.00 14.06 3.67
N GLU A 45 5.74 14.58 4.87
CA GLU A 45 6.02 15.94 5.30
C GLU A 45 6.84 15.91 6.60
N ASN A 46 7.76 16.84 6.76
CA ASN A 46 8.70 16.91 7.89
C ASN A 46 9.65 15.70 7.97
N ALA A 47 10.03 15.11 6.84
CA ALA A 47 10.85 13.91 6.77
C ALA A 47 12.31 14.16 6.40
N ALA A 48 12.78 15.43 6.49
CA ALA A 48 14.15 15.79 6.12
C ALA A 48 15.20 14.93 6.84
N GLY A 49 16.15 14.38 6.10
CA GLY A 49 17.21 13.53 6.60
C GLY A 49 16.81 12.06 6.79
N ALA A 50 15.55 11.68 6.57
CA ALA A 50 15.18 10.28 6.50
C ALA A 50 15.66 9.66 5.17
N ILE A 51 15.78 8.33 5.15
CA ILE A 51 16.15 7.58 3.95
C ILE A 51 14.91 6.92 3.37
N ARG A 52 14.75 7.07 2.05
CA ARG A 52 13.85 6.28 1.22
C ARG A 52 14.64 5.15 0.57
N ILE A 53 14.13 3.94 0.67
CA ILE A 53 14.68 2.72 0.07
C ILE A 53 13.66 2.19 -0.94
N VAL A 54 14.06 2.01 -2.20
CA VAL A 54 13.24 1.35 -3.23
C VAL A 54 14.13 0.41 -4.04
N GLY A 55 13.90 -0.90 -3.93
CA GLY A 55 14.84 -1.88 -4.49
C GLY A 55 16.24 -1.71 -3.93
N ASP A 56 17.20 -1.42 -4.78
CA ASP A 56 18.60 -1.10 -4.44
C ASP A 56 18.92 0.40 -4.37
N SER A 57 17.93 1.25 -4.68
CA SER A 57 18.07 2.71 -4.54
C SER A 57 17.89 3.12 -3.08
N VAL A 58 18.88 3.87 -2.55
CA VAL A 58 18.88 4.40 -1.18
C VAL A 58 19.18 5.89 -1.26
N GLU A 59 18.21 6.72 -0.91
CA GLU A 59 18.35 8.19 -1.05
C GLU A 59 17.87 8.90 0.22
N GLU A 60 18.62 9.94 0.63
CA GLU A 60 18.22 10.85 1.71
C GLU A 60 17.11 11.78 1.18
N MET A 61 16.03 11.91 1.96
CA MET A 61 14.88 12.72 1.59
C MET A 61 15.02 14.17 2.06
N GLU A 62 14.37 15.07 1.34
CA GLU A 62 14.12 16.44 1.76
C GLU A 62 12.94 16.51 2.74
N GLU A 63 12.50 17.72 3.08
CA GLU A 63 11.36 17.96 3.97
C GLU A 63 10.05 17.37 3.46
N LEU A 64 9.84 17.44 2.14
CA LEU A 64 8.69 16.88 1.44
C LEU A 64 9.16 15.78 0.49
N ASP A 65 8.49 14.66 0.52
CA ASP A 65 8.70 13.56 -0.42
C ASP A 65 7.37 13.04 -0.96
N LEU A 66 7.36 12.65 -2.20
CA LEU A 66 6.23 11.95 -2.83
C LEU A 66 6.77 10.88 -3.76
N LEU A 67 6.44 9.65 -3.42
CA LEU A 67 6.86 8.45 -4.13
C LEU A 67 5.64 7.71 -4.67
N LEU A 68 5.70 7.27 -5.92
CA LEU A 68 4.81 6.26 -6.47
C LEU A 68 5.60 4.99 -6.74
N VAL A 69 5.19 3.89 -6.15
CA VAL A 69 5.70 2.54 -6.43
C VAL A 69 4.61 1.68 -7.04
N ALA A 70 4.99 0.82 -7.97
CA ALA A 70 4.09 -0.21 -8.49
C ALA A 70 4.14 -1.46 -7.60
N GLY A 71 3.11 -2.28 -7.69
CA GLY A 71 3.06 -3.56 -7.00
C GLY A 71 4.29 -4.41 -7.27
N GLY A 72 4.79 -5.08 -6.23
CA GLY A 72 6.01 -5.89 -6.29
C GLY A 72 7.32 -5.13 -6.11
N ALA A 73 7.31 -3.80 -6.02
CA ALA A 73 8.50 -3.02 -5.71
C ALA A 73 8.81 -3.09 -4.21
N LYS A 74 10.02 -3.56 -3.85
CA LYS A 74 10.48 -3.56 -2.45
C LYS A 74 10.75 -2.14 -2.00
N HIS A 75 10.17 -1.72 -0.90
CA HIS A 75 10.38 -0.36 -0.40
C HIS A 75 10.30 -0.25 1.12
N ALA A 76 10.93 0.79 1.66
CA ALA A 76 10.93 1.13 3.08
C ALA A 76 11.39 2.57 3.29
N TYR A 77 11.16 3.06 4.51
CA TYR A 77 11.73 4.31 5.01
C TYR A 77 12.52 4.05 6.29
N SER A 78 13.56 4.84 6.52
CA SER A 78 14.43 4.75 7.71
C SER A 78 14.73 6.14 8.26
N ASN A 79 14.84 6.24 9.58
CA ASN A 79 15.07 7.53 10.25
C ASN A 79 16.39 8.21 9.88
N HIS A 80 17.48 7.45 9.77
CA HIS A 80 18.82 7.94 9.45
C HIS A 80 19.18 9.24 10.22
N LYS A 81 19.14 10.39 9.55
CA LYS A 81 19.42 11.73 10.12
C LYS A 81 18.13 12.52 10.46
N CYS A 82 16.96 11.96 10.21
CA CYS A 82 15.71 12.64 10.51
C CYS A 82 15.53 12.78 12.03
N LEU A 83 15.44 14.01 12.49
CA LEU A 83 15.24 14.36 13.90
C LEU A 83 13.79 14.77 14.19
N SER A 84 12.93 14.83 13.17
CA SER A 84 11.54 15.20 13.33
C SER A 84 10.80 14.14 14.15
N THR A 85 9.97 14.61 15.07
CA THR A 85 9.01 13.79 15.83
C THR A 85 7.56 14.06 15.42
N ASP A 86 7.37 14.85 14.37
CA ASP A 86 6.06 15.25 13.82
C ASP A 86 6.05 15.06 12.31
N ILE A 87 6.26 13.82 11.88
CA ILE A 87 6.21 13.43 10.47
C ILE A 87 4.76 13.15 10.11
N LEU A 88 4.26 13.78 9.07
CA LEU A 88 2.97 13.42 8.47
C LEU A 88 3.21 12.45 7.32
N GLU A 89 2.59 11.27 7.39
CA GLU A 89 2.55 10.32 6.28
C GLU A 89 1.11 10.18 5.78
N ILE A 90 0.93 10.27 4.46
CA ILE A 90 -0.31 9.91 3.77
C ILE A 90 0.04 8.83 2.74
N THR A 91 -0.47 7.63 2.98
CA THR A 91 -0.30 6.48 2.09
C THR A 91 -1.60 6.21 1.37
N ILE A 92 -1.56 6.11 0.04
CA ILE A 92 -2.70 5.76 -0.80
C ILE A 92 -2.34 4.49 -1.55
N GLN A 93 -3.10 3.41 -1.28
CA GLN A 93 -2.92 2.12 -1.94
C GLN A 93 -4.11 1.84 -2.84
N PHE A 94 -3.88 1.33 -4.05
CA PHE A 94 -4.94 0.98 -4.99
C PHE A 94 -4.53 -0.18 -5.91
N HIS A 95 -5.50 -1.01 -6.29
CA HIS A 95 -5.25 -2.13 -7.20
C HIS A 95 -4.94 -1.66 -8.62
N ALA A 96 -4.01 -2.33 -9.29
CA ALA A 96 -3.72 -2.07 -10.71
C ALA A 96 -4.98 -2.23 -11.58
N SER A 97 -5.83 -3.20 -11.24
CA SER A 97 -7.08 -3.53 -11.94
C SER A 97 -8.12 -2.40 -11.92
N LEU A 98 -8.03 -1.44 -10.99
CA LEU A 98 -8.90 -0.26 -10.97
C LEU A 98 -8.97 0.46 -12.34
N PHE A 99 -7.90 0.39 -13.10
CA PHE A 99 -7.77 1.09 -14.38
C PHE A 99 -7.88 0.19 -15.63
N ASP A 100 -8.03 -1.13 -15.49
CA ASP A 100 -7.93 -2.10 -16.59
C ASP A 100 -8.88 -1.79 -17.78
N SER A 101 -10.13 -1.41 -17.48
CA SER A 101 -11.14 -1.13 -18.50
C SER A 101 -10.83 0.11 -19.35
N PHE A 102 -10.01 1.04 -18.87
CA PHE A 102 -9.78 2.33 -19.52
C PHE A 102 -8.33 2.78 -19.62
N ILE A 103 -7.37 2.10 -18.99
CA ILE A 103 -5.94 2.48 -19.00
C ILE A 103 -5.36 2.55 -20.43
N ASN A 104 -5.91 1.76 -21.36
CA ASN A 104 -5.51 1.75 -22.77
C ASN A 104 -6.25 2.80 -23.62
N LYS A 105 -7.19 3.55 -23.03
CA LYS A 105 -7.87 4.63 -23.73
C LYS A 105 -6.95 5.87 -23.83
N ARG A 106 -7.07 6.59 -24.94
CA ARG A 106 -6.21 7.75 -25.27
C ARG A 106 -6.10 8.78 -24.13
N HIS A 107 -7.17 8.99 -23.36
CA HIS A 107 -7.22 9.96 -22.27
C HIS A 107 -6.36 9.56 -21.05
N PHE A 108 -6.05 8.27 -20.92
CA PHE A 108 -5.23 7.72 -19.81
C PHE A 108 -3.76 7.51 -20.20
N LYS A 109 -3.34 7.91 -21.42
CA LYS A 109 -1.98 7.67 -21.90
C LYS A 109 -0.91 8.14 -20.92
N THR A 110 -1.01 9.37 -20.41
CA THR A 110 0.00 9.91 -19.47
C THR A 110 0.02 9.16 -18.14
N ILE A 111 -1.15 8.74 -17.64
CA ILE A 111 -1.24 7.92 -16.42
C ILE A 111 -0.61 6.54 -16.68
N LYS A 112 -0.91 5.91 -17.81
CA LYS A 112 -0.29 4.63 -18.20
C LYS A 112 1.23 4.72 -18.26
N ASP A 113 1.75 5.78 -18.89
CA ASP A 113 3.19 6.01 -19.01
C ASP A 113 3.82 6.25 -17.63
N MET A 114 3.13 6.95 -16.72
CA MET A 114 3.56 7.14 -15.32
C MET A 114 3.60 5.81 -14.56
N PHE A 115 2.56 4.98 -14.65
CA PHE A 115 2.53 3.67 -14.00
C PHE A 115 3.64 2.75 -14.49
N GLY A 116 3.97 2.80 -15.79
CA GLY A 116 5.12 2.06 -16.34
C GLY A 116 6.46 2.49 -15.72
N LYS A 117 6.61 3.75 -15.32
CA LYS A 117 7.82 4.24 -14.64
C LYS A 117 7.86 3.85 -13.17
N ALA A 118 6.71 3.70 -12.52
CA ALA A 118 6.59 3.42 -11.09
C ALA A 118 7.14 2.06 -10.67
N SER A 119 7.35 1.12 -11.60
CA SER A 119 7.98 -0.19 -11.32
C SER A 119 9.38 -0.10 -10.70
N CYS A 120 10.10 1.00 -10.93
CA CYS A 120 11.41 1.28 -10.33
C CYS A 120 11.34 2.37 -9.24
N GLY A 121 10.13 2.77 -8.84
CA GLY A 121 9.91 3.94 -8.02
C GLY A 121 9.98 5.24 -8.83
N LEU A 122 8.98 6.08 -8.69
CA LEU A 122 8.88 7.40 -9.32
C LEU A 122 8.74 8.48 -8.26
N VAL A 123 9.71 9.37 -8.18
CA VAL A 123 9.73 10.51 -7.25
C VAL A 123 9.31 11.76 -7.99
N PHE A 124 8.38 12.50 -7.41
CA PHE A 124 7.85 13.72 -8.01
C PHE A 124 8.64 14.96 -7.60
N SER A 125 8.57 15.99 -8.43
CA SER A 125 9.25 17.26 -8.17
C SER A 125 8.60 18.01 -6.99
N ARG A 126 9.43 18.78 -6.26
CA ARG A 126 8.94 19.63 -5.16
C ARG A 126 7.79 20.56 -5.61
N GLU A 127 7.90 21.11 -6.82
CA GLU A 127 6.87 21.95 -7.41
C GLU A 127 5.53 21.21 -7.54
N MET A 128 5.58 19.97 -8.04
CA MET A 128 4.40 19.13 -8.20
C MET A 128 3.84 18.72 -6.82
N ILE A 129 4.70 18.38 -5.87
CA ILE A 129 4.27 18.05 -4.50
C ILE A 129 3.48 19.20 -3.89
N LEU A 130 4.02 20.41 -3.93
CA LEU A 130 3.35 21.61 -3.38
C LEU A 130 2.02 21.88 -4.08
N ARG A 131 1.92 21.59 -5.37
CA ARG A 131 0.69 21.77 -6.15
C ARG A 131 -0.42 20.82 -5.71
N ILE A 132 -0.10 19.55 -5.42
CA ILE A 132 -1.11 18.54 -5.10
C ILE A 132 -1.31 18.31 -3.60
N GLN A 133 -0.41 18.79 -2.75
CA GLN A 133 -0.47 18.66 -1.30
C GLN A 133 -1.86 18.99 -0.70
N PRO A 134 -2.54 20.09 -1.10
CA PRO A 134 -3.88 20.38 -0.58
C PRO A 134 -4.91 19.27 -0.91
N GLU A 135 -4.83 18.68 -2.10
CA GLU A 135 -5.75 17.61 -2.51
C GLU A 135 -5.45 16.27 -1.83
N LEU A 136 -4.17 15.98 -1.58
CA LEU A 136 -3.76 14.82 -0.78
C LEU A 136 -4.29 14.92 0.66
N LYS A 137 -4.14 16.10 1.28
CA LYS A 137 -4.63 16.37 2.64
C LYS A 137 -6.15 16.31 2.72
N LYS A 138 -6.88 16.79 1.72
CA LYS A 138 -8.34 16.65 1.64
C LYS A 138 -8.75 15.17 1.50
N LEU A 139 -8.10 14.43 0.59
CA LEU A 139 -8.41 13.02 0.37
C LEU A 139 -8.27 12.19 1.65
N SER A 140 -7.33 12.56 2.54
CA SER A 140 -7.09 11.85 3.80
C SER A 140 -7.96 12.34 4.97
N SER A 141 -8.51 13.55 4.91
CA SER A 141 -9.27 14.18 6.00
C SER A 141 -10.79 14.18 5.79
N ASP A 142 -11.22 14.11 4.54
CA ASP A 142 -12.64 14.14 4.24
C ASP A 142 -13.29 12.82 4.68
N LYS A 143 -14.52 12.93 5.23
CA LYS A 143 -15.36 11.75 5.36
C LYS A 143 -15.47 11.13 3.97
N PRO A 144 -15.33 9.81 3.84
CA PRO A 144 -15.37 9.20 2.53
C PRO A 144 -16.78 9.31 1.94
N ASP A 145 -17.03 10.43 1.22
CA ASP A 145 -17.89 10.34 0.06
C ASP A 145 -17.06 9.57 -0.97
N SER A 146 -17.25 8.27 -0.95
CA SER A 146 -16.41 7.32 -1.66
C SER A 146 -16.25 7.67 -3.14
N PHE A 147 -17.30 8.17 -3.79
CA PHE A 147 -17.27 8.52 -5.21
C PHE A 147 -16.47 9.80 -5.50
N HIS A 148 -16.68 10.86 -4.73
CA HIS A 148 -15.91 12.11 -4.92
C HIS A 148 -14.43 11.91 -4.60
N ASN A 149 -14.10 11.07 -3.62
CA ASN A 149 -12.73 10.74 -3.31
C ASN A 149 -12.06 9.90 -4.40
N LEU A 150 -12.80 9.00 -5.07
CA LEU A 150 -12.30 8.30 -6.24
C LEU A 150 -11.99 9.28 -7.39
N LEU A 151 -12.89 10.22 -7.68
CA LEU A 151 -12.64 11.25 -8.69
C LEU A 151 -11.42 12.10 -8.34
N ARG A 152 -11.27 12.49 -7.07
CA ARG A 152 -10.10 13.24 -6.57
C ARG A 152 -8.81 12.44 -6.75
N LEU A 153 -8.81 11.15 -6.43
CA LEU A 153 -7.65 10.29 -6.68
C LEU A 153 -7.28 10.26 -8.17
N ILE A 154 -8.25 10.09 -9.06
CA ILE A 154 -8.02 10.11 -10.51
C ILE A 154 -7.44 11.45 -10.96
N GLU A 155 -7.93 12.56 -10.41
CA GLU A 155 -7.43 13.91 -10.72
C GLU A 155 -6.00 14.13 -10.21
N ILE A 156 -5.69 13.65 -8.99
CA ILE A 156 -4.33 13.64 -8.44
C ILE A 156 -3.40 12.84 -9.37
N LEU A 157 -3.75 11.62 -9.70
CA LEU A 157 -2.95 10.77 -10.59
C LEU A 157 -2.77 11.39 -11.98
N LYS A 158 -3.82 12.02 -12.51
CA LYS A 158 -3.74 12.76 -13.78
C LYS A 158 -2.78 13.94 -13.69
N THR A 159 -2.84 14.72 -12.60
CA THR A 159 -1.95 15.86 -12.38
C THR A 159 -0.51 15.41 -12.25
N LEU A 160 -0.25 14.38 -11.43
CA LEU A 160 1.07 13.77 -11.26
C LEU A 160 1.66 13.25 -12.58
N SER A 161 0.81 12.69 -13.45
CA SER A 161 1.23 12.15 -14.75
C SER A 161 1.76 13.22 -15.72
N LEU A 162 1.61 14.49 -15.39
CA LEU A 162 2.10 15.64 -16.17
C LEU A 162 3.39 16.24 -15.60
N ASP A 163 3.95 15.67 -14.54
CA ASP A 163 5.23 16.15 -13.99
C ASP A 163 6.41 15.72 -14.88
N GLU A 164 6.88 16.64 -15.70
CA GLU A 164 8.04 16.42 -16.57
C GLU A 164 9.35 16.31 -15.80
N LYS A 165 9.39 16.79 -14.54
CA LYS A 165 10.57 16.73 -13.66
C LYS A 165 10.54 15.49 -12.75
N ALA A 166 9.48 14.67 -12.83
CA ALA A 166 9.43 13.43 -12.09
C ALA A 166 10.60 12.51 -12.46
N ARG A 167 11.26 12.00 -11.44
CA ARG A 167 12.48 11.22 -11.59
C ARG A 167 12.23 9.75 -11.28
N LYS A 168 12.51 8.90 -12.24
CA LYS A 168 12.55 7.46 -12.03
C LYS A 168 13.80 7.12 -11.20
N LEU A 169 13.63 6.31 -10.15
CA LEU A 169 14.75 5.76 -9.41
C LEU A 169 15.47 4.70 -10.27
N ASN A 170 16.80 4.62 -10.16
CA ASN A 170 17.59 3.59 -10.86
C ASN A 170 17.57 2.26 -10.09
N ALA A 171 16.40 1.93 -9.49
CA ALA A 171 16.24 0.71 -8.75
C ALA A 171 16.27 -0.48 -9.72
N ILE A 172 17.24 -1.36 -9.55
CA ILE A 172 17.16 -2.70 -10.11
C ILE A 172 16.18 -3.47 -9.22
N ASN A 173 14.91 -3.40 -9.57
CA ASN A 173 13.96 -4.33 -8.98
C ASN A 173 14.31 -5.72 -9.52
N THR A 174 15.10 -6.47 -8.77
CA THR A 174 14.95 -7.90 -8.80
C THR A 174 13.54 -8.16 -8.26
N VAL A 175 12.55 -8.13 -9.14
CA VAL A 175 11.30 -8.82 -8.87
C VAL A 175 11.78 -10.24 -8.57
N GLU A 176 11.85 -10.59 -7.29
CA GLU A 176 11.97 -12.00 -6.96
C GLU A 176 10.74 -12.59 -7.62
N ASN A 177 10.97 -13.41 -8.65
CA ASN A 177 9.97 -14.30 -9.16
C ASN A 177 9.66 -15.26 -8.01
N PHE A 178 8.86 -14.78 -7.04
CA PHE A 178 8.15 -15.66 -6.14
C PHE A 178 7.44 -16.63 -7.06
N SER A 179 7.57 -17.93 -6.80
CA SER A 179 6.88 -18.90 -7.65
C SER A 179 5.43 -18.43 -7.80
N ASN A 180 4.91 -18.33 -9.00
CA ASN A 180 3.52 -17.91 -9.24
C ASN A 180 2.55 -18.68 -8.32
N ILE A 181 2.88 -19.93 -8.02
CA ILE A 181 2.12 -20.83 -7.12
C ILE A 181 2.01 -20.31 -5.68
N ASP A 182 3.08 -19.73 -5.11
CA ASP A 182 3.05 -19.23 -3.74
C ASP A 182 2.34 -17.88 -3.67
N ASN A 183 2.42 -17.06 -4.72
CA ASN A 183 1.63 -15.85 -4.85
C ASN A 183 0.14 -16.18 -4.96
N ASP A 184 -0.24 -17.09 -5.86
CA ASP A 184 -1.62 -17.52 -6.04
C ASP A 184 -2.22 -18.09 -4.75
N ARG A 185 -1.41 -18.83 -3.96
CA ARG A 185 -1.83 -19.36 -2.65
C ARG A 185 -2.08 -18.24 -1.65
N LEU A 186 -1.21 -17.24 -1.57
CA LEU A 186 -1.38 -16.14 -0.64
C LEU A 186 -2.60 -15.29 -1.03
N ASP A 187 -2.77 -15.01 -2.31
CA ASP A 187 -3.92 -14.27 -2.82
C ASP A 187 -5.24 -15.03 -2.53
N THR A 188 -5.23 -16.35 -2.69
CA THR A 188 -6.37 -17.22 -2.30
C THR A 188 -6.66 -17.15 -0.80
N ILE A 189 -5.63 -17.18 0.05
CA ILE A 189 -5.76 -17.04 1.51
C ILE A 189 -6.40 -15.68 1.85
N MET A 190 -5.89 -14.61 1.27
CA MET A 190 -6.34 -13.27 1.59
C MET A 190 -7.77 -13.03 1.14
N LEU A 191 -8.12 -13.45 -0.08
CA LEU A 191 -9.51 -13.39 -0.57
C LEU A 191 -10.46 -14.15 0.37
N PHE A 192 -10.10 -15.38 0.77
CA PHE A 192 -10.90 -16.17 1.70
C PHE A 192 -11.10 -15.47 3.05
N LEU A 193 -10.04 -14.84 3.59
CA LEU A 193 -10.13 -14.11 4.85
C LEU A 193 -11.03 -12.88 4.72
N HIS A 194 -10.93 -12.11 3.63
CA HIS A 194 -11.81 -10.98 3.35
C HIS A 194 -13.28 -11.39 3.18
N GLU A 195 -13.56 -12.50 2.53
CA GLU A 195 -14.93 -13.00 2.35
C GLU A 195 -15.55 -13.57 3.64
N ASN A 196 -14.71 -13.95 4.62
CA ASN A 196 -15.18 -14.70 5.80
C ASN A 196 -14.83 -14.05 7.14
N TYR A 197 -14.28 -12.82 7.18
CA TYR A 197 -13.79 -12.18 8.42
C TYR A 197 -14.88 -12.02 9.49
N GLN A 198 -16.15 -11.90 9.11
CA GLN A 198 -17.29 -11.70 10.01
C GLN A 198 -17.62 -12.94 10.85
N ARG A 199 -17.18 -14.12 10.43
CA ARG A 199 -17.44 -15.37 11.16
C ARG A 199 -16.16 -15.91 11.82
N PRO A 200 -16.29 -16.88 12.74
CA PRO A 200 -15.13 -17.67 13.16
C PRO A 200 -14.54 -18.41 11.96
N VAL A 201 -13.24 -18.18 11.70
CA VAL A 201 -12.47 -18.87 10.66
C VAL A 201 -11.47 -19.80 11.34
N LEU A 202 -11.46 -21.07 10.92
CA LEU A 202 -10.53 -22.06 11.43
C LEU A 202 -9.29 -22.17 10.54
N LEU A 203 -8.14 -22.34 11.16
CA LEU A 203 -6.88 -22.57 10.43
C LEU A 203 -6.96 -23.79 9.52
N SER A 204 -7.69 -24.83 9.94
CA SER A 204 -7.93 -26.06 9.17
C SER A 204 -8.72 -25.83 7.87
N GLU A 205 -9.70 -24.90 7.87
CA GLU A 205 -10.44 -24.53 6.66
C GLU A 205 -9.50 -23.96 5.63
N LEU A 206 -8.68 -23.00 6.07
CA LEU A 206 -7.72 -22.32 5.21
C LEU A 206 -6.63 -23.27 4.69
N ALA A 207 -6.12 -24.16 5.55
CA ALA A 207 -5.15 -25.16 5.19
C ALA A 207 -5.69 -26.13 4.11
N SER A 208 -6.96 -26.54 4.25
CA SER A 208 -7.64 -27.39 3.27
C SER A 208 -7.84 -26.69 1.94
N LEU A 209 -8.21 -25.41 1.94
CA LEU A 209 -8.43 -24.59 0.74
C LEU A 209 -7.21 -24.57 -0.19
N ILE A 210 -6.02 -24.47 0.40
CA ILE A 210 -4.75 -24.36 -0.36
C ILE A 210 -3.94 -25.67 -0.40
N ASN A 211 -4.55 -26.79 0.02
CA ASN A 211 -3.94 -28.11 0.07
C ASN A 211 -2.62 -28.15 0.87
N MET A 212 -2.61 -27.55 2.07
CA MET A 212 -1.49 -27.57 3.00
C MET A 212 -1.90 -28.15 4.36
N SER A 213 -0.92 -28.63 5.15
CA SER A 213 -1.17 -28.88 6.57
C SER A 213 -1.19 -27.57 7.36
N GLU A 214 -1.92 -27.52 8.49
CA GLU A 214 -1.96 -26.33 9.35
C GLU A 214 -0.57 -25.85 9.79
N ALA A 215 0.33 -26.78 10.09
CA ALA A 215 1.72 -26.47 10.44
C ALA A 215 2.49 -25.83 9.28
N SER A 216 2.24 -26.30 8.03
CA SER A 216 2.84 -25.73 6.83
C SER A 216 2.27 -24.34 6.52
N LEU A 217 0.95 -24.17 6.65
CA LEU A 217 0.27 -22.90 6.48
C LEU A 217 0.77 -21.85 7.51
N THR A 218 0.91 -22.24 8.78
CA THR A 218 1.44 -21.35 9.84
C THR A 218 2.85 -20.86 9.49
N ARG A 219 3.75 -21.76 9.04
CA ARG A 219 5.08 -21.37 8.58
C ARG A 219 5.04 -20.51 7.32
N PHE A 220 4.15 -20.85 6.38
CA PHE A 220 3.93 -20.12 5.15
C PHE A 220 3.51 -18.67 5.45
N LEU A 221 2.44 -18.47 6.24
CA LEU A 221 1.98 -17.13 6.62
C LEU A 221 3.07 -16.35 7.36
N LYS A 222 3.73 -16.97 8.34
CA LYS A 222 4.81 -16.30 9.07
C LYS A 222 5.97 -15.89 8.18
N LYS A 223 6.33 -16.73 7.20
CA LYS A 223 7.38 -16.42 6.21
C LYS A 223 6.96 -15.28 5.29
N TRP A 224 5.72 -15.30 4.78
CA TRP A 224 5.28 -14.40 3.72
C TRP A 224 4.71 -13.07 4.24
N THR A 225 4.05 -13.07 5.39
CA THR A 225 3.40 -11.88 5.96
C THR A 225 4.08 -11.34 7.22
N GLY A 226 5.04 -12.08 7.77
CA GLY A 226 5.63 -11.78 9.08
C GLY A 226 4.69 -11.96 10.27
N LYS A 227 3.41 -12.31 10.02
CA LYS A 227 2.32 -12.37 11.00
C LYS A 227 1.77 -13.79 11.15
N THR A 228 1.08 -14.04 12.26
CA THR A 228 0.32 -15.29 12.43
C THR A 228 -0.98 -15.24 11.65
N PHE A 229 -1.67 -16.39 11.51
CA PHE A 229 -3.01 -16.45 10.95
C PHE A 229 -3.98 -15.50 11.68
N ILE A 230 -3.97 -15.52 13.02
CA ILE A 230 -4.85 -14.67 13.84
C ILE A 230 -4.53 -13.19 13.66
N ASP A 231 -3.25 -12.82 13.57
CA ASP A 231 -2.86 -11.43 13.35
C ASP A 231 -3.36 -10.93 11.99
N ASN A 232 -3.19 -11.73 10.93
CA ASN A 232 -3.69 -11.38 9.59
C ASN A 232 -5.22 -11.21 9.57
N LEU A 233 -5.96 -12.13 10.19
CA LEU A 233 -7.42 -12.03 10.29
C LEU A 233 -7.87 -10.81 11.11
N ASN A 234 -7.16 -10.50 12.21
CA ASN A 234 -7.47 -9.33 13.03
C ASN A 234 -7.17 -8.02 12.30
N ASP A 235 -6.12 -7.95 11.50
CA ASP A 235 -5.83 -6.77 10.68
C ASP A 235 -6.97 -6.46 9.72
N ILE A 236 -7.50 -7.49 9.05
CA ILE A 236 -8.67 -7.35 8.15
C ILE A 236 -9.89 -6.87 8.96
N ARG A 237 -10.18 -7.51 10.09
CA ARG A 237 -11.32 -7.12 10.94
C ARG A 237 -11.22 -5.68 11.43
N ILE A 238 -10.02 -5.24 11.82
CA ILE A 238 -9.79 -3.87 12.28
C ILE A 238 -9.98 -2.88 11.12
N ALA A 239 -9.45 -3.20 9.93
CA ALA A 239 -9.61 -2.37 8.76
C ALA A 239 -11.08 -2.19 8.39
N GLU A 240 -11.83 -3.29 8.31
CA GLU A 240 -13.28 -3.28 8.04
C GLU A 240 -14.06 -2.53 9.12
N ALA A 241 -13.72 -2.73 10.39
CA ALA A 241 -14.34 -1.98 11.48
C ALA A 241 -14.10 -0.47 11.37
N VAL A 242 -12.90 -0.05 10.97
CA VAL A 242 -12.57 1.36 10.72
C VAL A 242 -13.38 1.89 9.54
N CYS A 243 -13.49 1.16 8.44
CA CYS A 243 -14.32 1.54 7.29
C CYS A 243 -15.79 1.73 7.72
N ARG A 244 -16.37 0.76 8.44
CA ARG A 244 -17.77 0.87 8.92
C ARG A 244 -17.99 2.04 9.89
N LEU A 245 -17.02 2.33 10.77
CA LEU A 245 -17.09 3.50 11.66
C LEU A 245 -17.08 4.84 10.90
N ILE A 246 -16.44 4.87 9.74
CA ILE A 246 -16.32 6.07 8.92
C ILE A 246 -17.52 6.20 7.98
N ASP A 247 -17.93 5.09 7.34
CA ASP A 247 -18.88 5.08 6.21
C ASP A 247 -20.33 4.90 6.62
N THR A 248 -20.57 4.43 7.85
CA THR A 248 -21.92 4.14 8.33
C THR A 248 -22.23 4.88 9.63
N SER A 249 -23.50 4.83 10.05
CA SER A 249 -23.93 5.28 11.37
C SER A 249 -23.98 4.16 12.40
N ASP A 250 -23.36 3.02 12.12
CA ASP A 250 -23.34 1.87 12.99
C ASP A 250 -22.65 2.19 14.32
N THR A 251 -23.22 1.70 15.39
CA THR A 251 -22.58 1.76 16.71
C THR A 251 -21.43 0.74 16.81
N ILE A 252 -20.48 0.96 17.70
CA ILE A 252 -19.39 0.00 17.96
C ILE A 252 -19.94 -1.40 18.27
N ALA A 253 -21.08 -1.52 18.98
CA ALA A 253 -21.72 -2.79 19.28
C ALA A 253 -22.23 -3.53 18.02
N GLU A 254 -22.77 -2.79 17.05
CA GLU A 254 -23.23 -3.35 15.77
C GLU A 254 -22.06 -3.74 14.86
N ILE A 255 -20.95 -3.03 14.94
CA ILE A 255 -19.73 -3.36 14.17
C ILE A 255 -19.05 -4.63 14.72
N CYS A 256 -19.13 -4.85 16.04
CA CYS A 256 -18.51 -6.00 16.70
C CYS A 256 -19.41 -7.24 16.78
N SER A 257 -20.67 -7.16 16.33
CA SER A 257 -21.63 -8.28 16.33
C SER A 257 -21.52 -9.10 15.05
#